data_b52dc61ca827f3608286af19051c3911
#
_entry.id   b52dc61ca827f3608286af19051c3911
#
_cell.length_a   1.000
_cell.length_b   1.000
_cell.length_c   1.000
_cell.angle_alpha   90.00
_cell.angle_beta   90.00
_cell.angle_gamma   90.00
#
_symmetry.space_group_name_H-M   'P 1'
#
loop_
_entity.id
_entity.type
_entity.pdbx_description
1 polymer ?
#
loop_
_entity_poly.entity_id
_entity_poly.type
_entity_poly.pdbx_seq_one_letter_code
_entity_poly.pdbx_strand_id
1 'polypeptide(L)'
;MEAGDAPAHASRLRDLPSVEQLASRLDAPHALAVPAARAAIAAARDALRAGEEVDVLAAAREHLDAAERPTLRRVLNATGVIVHTNLGRAPLPAAAREAAAAAGTGYSTLEYDLERGARGSRQAHVAQLLRELTGAEAALAVNNGAAAVLLAAAALAGPGREVVVSRGELVEIGGSFRIPDVIAQSGSTLVEVGTTNRTRVGDYEGAIGERTGALLRAHQSNFATVGFVEAVEVEALVALGPPVIDDVGSGRMDEGLRQLAGEPSVRRSVAAGAAIVCCSGDKLLGGPQAGLMVGRADAIAAARAHPLARAVRIDKLSLAALVATLRLYREPERARREIPVLAMLDADPDVLRTRARRLADAFGGTVVDATAKVGGGALPLLELEGPVARIADPAPDRLAARLRAGDPPLIGRIADGALLLDPRTLTDEEVELACRR
;
A
#
# COMPACT_ATOMS: atom_id res chain seq x y z
N MET A 1 52.20 -36.26 -1.06
CA MET A 1 52.94 -35.20 -1.72
C MET A 1 52.51 -35.20 -3.17
N GLU A 2 51.35 -34.55 -3.46
CA GLU A 2 50.81 -34.45 -4.82
C GLU A 2 50.94 -32.99 -5.29
N ALA A 3 51.92 -32.79 -6.15
CA ALA A 3 52.13 -31.56 -6.88
C ALA A 3 51.75 -31.81 -8.34
N GLY A 4 50.41 -31.74 -8.64
CA GLY A 4 49.96 -32.15 -9.97
C GLY A 4 48.90 -31.23 -10.62
N ASP A 5 48.28 -30.28 -9.91
CA ASP A 5 47.10 -29.55 -10.43
C ASP A 5 47.26 -28.10 -10.79
N ALA A 6 48.40 -27.49 -10.52
CA ALA A 6 48.66 -26.07 -10.80
C ALA A 6 48.69 -25.68 -12.30
N PRO A 7 49.18 -26.49 -13.27
CA PRO A 7 49.24 -26.09 -14.68
C PRO A 7 47.87 -26.15 -15.39
N ALA A 8 46.96 -27.00 -14.99
CA ALA A 8 45.63 -27.15 -15.64
C ALA A 8 44.73 -25.93 -15.35
N HIS A 9 44.73 -25.41 -14.12
CA HIS A 9 43.96 -24.23 -13.75
C HIS A 9 44.50 -22.92 -14.41
N ALA A 10 45.82 -22.79 -14.55
CA ALA A 10 46.41 -21.63 -15.21
C ALA A 10 46.10 -21.57 -16.71
N SER A 11 45.91 -22.73 -17.37
CA SER A 11 45.47 -22.80 -18.77
C SER A 11 44.03 -22.31 -18.93
N ARG A 12 43.10 -22.85 -18.11
CA ARG A 12 41.65 -22.46 -18.17
C ARG A 12 41.39 -20.99 -17.92
N LEU A 13 42.15 -20.31 -17.08
CA LEU A 13 42.05 -18.85 -16.86
C LEU A 13 42.50 -18.02 -18.08
N ARG A 14 43.43 -18.55 -18.91
CA ARG A 14 43.87 -17.89 -20.16
C ARG A 14 42.85 -18.06 -21.32
N ASP A 15 42.01 -19.07 -21.24
CA ASP A 15 40.99 -19.38 -22.24
C ASP A 15 39.75 -18.51 -22.09
N LEU A 16 39.65 -17.71 -21.00
CA LEU A 16 38.55 -16.77 -20.82
C LEU A 16 38.60 -15.67 -21.91
N PRO A 17 37.44 -15.35 -22.53
CA PRO A 17 37.38 -14.30 -23.52
C PRO A 17 37.73 -12.93 -22.91
N SER A 18 38.18 -12.01 -23.74
CA SER A 18 38.25 -10.61 -23.30
C SER A 18 36.89 -10.03 -23.06
N VAL A 19 36.82 -8.96 -22.25
CA VAL A 19 35.53 -8.28 -22.00
C VAL A 19 34.86 -7.84 -23.29
N GLU A 20 35.61 -7.31 -24.24
CA GLU A 20 35.09 -6.84 -25.52
C GLU A 20 34.57 -8.00 -26.39
N GLN A 21 35.33 -9.10 -26.46
CA GLN A 21 34.88 -10.31 -27.18
C GLN A 21 33.62 -10.92 -26.60
N LEU A 22 33.47 -10.90 -25.26
CA LEU A 22 32.26 -11.41 -24.63
C LEU A 22 31.09 -10.45 -24.81
N ALA A 23 31.31 -9.15 -24.64
CA ALA A 23 30.31 -8.12 -24.83
C ALA A 23 29.74 -8.10 -26.25
N SER A 24 30.59 -8.30 -27.30
CA SER A 24 30.14 -8.35 -28.68
C SER A 24 29.24 -9.56 -29.02
N ARG A 25 29.20 -10.57 -28.15
CA ARG A 25 28.33 -11.75 -28.28
C ARG A 25 26.98 -11.61 -27.57
N LEU A 26 26.79 -10.50 -26.85
CA LEU A 26 25.53 -10.14 -26.19
C LEU A 26 24.74 -9.23 -27.14
N ASP A 27 23.48 -9.59 -27.37
CA ASP A 27 22.55 -8.76 -28.15
C ASP A 27 21.97 -7.64 -27.28
N ALA A 28 22.82 -6.65 -26.99
CA ALA A 28 22.47 -5.54 -26.10
C ALA A 28 23.31 -4.29 -26.40
N PRO A 29 22.84 -3.10 -26.01
CA PRO A 29 23.63 -1.89 -26.08
C PRO A 29 24.98 -2.04 -25.34
N HIS A 30 26.06 -1.55 -25.95
CA HIS A 30 27.44 -1.66 -25.41
C HIS A 30 27.55 -1.21 -23.95
N ALA A 31 26.79 -0.19 -23.56
CA ALA A 31 26.75 0.32 -22.18
C ALA A 31 26.23 -0.71 -21.15
N LEU A 32 25.44 -1.69 -21.56
CA LEU A 32 24.94 -2.79 -20.74
C LEU A 32 25.78 -4.07 -20.92
N ALA A 33 26.18 -4.38 -22.15
CA ALA A 33 26.95 -5.57 -22.49
C ALA A 33 28.33 -5.61 -21.81
N VAL A 34 29.05 -4.50 -21.77
CA VAL A 34 30.41 -4.43 -21.15
C VAL A 34 30.38 -4.67 -19.64
N PRO A 35 29.54 -4.03 -18.84
CA PRO A 35 29.42 -4.36 -17.41
C PRO A 35 29.04 -5.82 -17.16
N ALA A 36 28.06 -6.37 -17.90
CA ALA A 36 27.63 -7.75 -17.79
C ALA A 36 28.78 -8.74 -18.11
N ALA A 37 29.50 -8.52 -19.22
CA ALA A 37 30.66 -9.32 -19.60
C ALA A 37 31.77 -9.26 -18.55
N ARG A 38 32.04 -8.08 -17.98
CA ARG A 38 33.04 -7.90 -16.94
C ARG A 38 32.68 -8.65 -15.65
N ALA A 39 31.43 -8.57 -15.22
CA ALA A 39 30.93 -9.29 -14.05
C ALA A 39 31.01 -10.81 -14.24
N ALA A 40 30.59 -11.32 -15.40
CA ALA A 40 30.65 -12.75 -15.73
C ALA A 40 32.10 -13.28 -15.76
N ILE A 41 33.03 -12.54 -16.36
CA ILE A 41 34.44 -12.92 -16.38
C ILE A 41 35.05 -12.91 -14.97
N ALA A 42 34.67 -11.97 -14.12
CA ALA A 42 35.14 -11.93 -12.73
C ALA A 42 34.63 -13.15 -11.95
N ALA A 43 33.32 -13.44 -12.03
CA ALA A 43 32.71 -14.62 -11.41
C ALA A 43 33.32 -15.94 -11.93
N ALA A 44 33.55 -16.04 -13.24
CA ALA A 44 34.16 -17.22 -13.84
C ALA A 44 35.61 -17.43 -13.38
N ARG A 45 36.38 -16.38 -13.16
CA ARG A 45 37.73 -16.49 -12.59
C ARG A 45 37.72 -17.05 -11.17
N ASP A 46 36.76 -16.65 -10.35
CA ASP A 46 36.65 -17.13 -8.97
C ASP A 46 36.16 -18.58 -8.92
N ALA A 47 35.18 -18.94 -9.77
CA ALA A 47 34.70 -20.31 -9.92
C ALA A 47 35.81 -21.28 -10.42
N LEU A 48 36.57 -20.87 -11.45
CA LEU A 48 37.70 -21.66 -11.95
C LEU A 48 38.81 -21.85 -10.90
N ARG A 49 39.06 -20.87 -10.03
CA ARG A 49 39.98 -21.01 -8.90
C ARG A 49 39.48 -21.98 -7.86
N ALA A 50 38.15 -22.09 -7.70
CA ALA A 50 37.50 -23.05 -6.83
C ALA A 50 37.38 -24.48 -7.48
N GLY A 51 37.82 -24.63 -8.73
CA GLY A 51 37.73 -25.93 -9.45
C GLY A 51 36.38 -26.18 -10.12
N GLU A 52 35.53 -25.16 -10.24
CA GLU A 52 34.21 -25.24 -10.84
C GLU A 52 34.24 -24.88 -12.34
N GLU A 53 33.36 -25.49 -13.14
CA GLU A 53 33.15 -25.12 -14.55
C GLU A 53 32.03 -24.08 -14.67
N VAL A 54 32.24 -23.04 -15.46
CA VAL A 54 31.26 -21.95 -15.69
C VAL A 54 31.15 -21.66 -17.17
N ASP A 55 29.92 -21.65 -17.69
CA ASP A 55 29.61 -21.07 -19.00
C ASP A 55 29.59 -19.53 -18.87
N VAL A 56 30.67 -18.90 -19.29
CA VAL A 56 30.88 -17.45 -19.18
C VAL A 56 29.85 -16.65 -19.99
N LEU A 57 29.39 -17.21 -21.13
CA LEU A 57 28.38 -16.55 -21.97
C LEU A 57 27.01 -16.61 -21.30
N ALA A 58 26.62 -17.76 -20.74
CA ALA A 58 25.39 -17.89 -19.98
C ALA A 58 25.39 -16.96 -18.77
N ALA A 59 26.49 -16.92 -18.00
CA ALA A 59 26.64 -15.99 -16.87
C ALA A 59 26.53 -14.52 -17.31
N ALA A 60 27.11 -14.16 -18.47
CA ALA A 60 27.02 -12.79 -18.98
C ALA A 60 25.58 -12.42 -19.40
N ARG A 61 24.82 -13.36 -19.96
CA ARG A 61 23.40 -13.18 -20.25
C ARG A 61 22.57 -13.01 -18.97
N GLU A 62 22.84 -13.81 -17.94
CA GLU A 62 22.17 -13.66 -16.64
C GLU A 62 22.43 -12.30 -16.01
N HIS A 63 23.66 -11.79 -16.07
CA HIS A 63 23.99 -10.44 -15.59
C HIS A 63 23.32 -9.35 -16.41
N LEU A 64 23.20 -9.53 -17.72
CA LEU A 64 22.48 -8.60 -18.61
C LEU A 64 20.99 -8.59 -18.27
N ASP A 65 20.36 -9.75 -18.21
CA ASP A 65 18.94 -9.91 -17.86
C ASP A 65 18.65 -9.32 -16.49
N ALA A 66 19.56 -9.50 -15.53
CA ALA A 66 19.44 -8.91 -14.19
C ALA A 66 19.52 -7.38 -14.22
N ALA A 67 20.38 -6.82 -15.08
CA ALA A 67 20.54 -5.36 -15.23
C ALA A 67 19.33 -4.72 -15.95
N GLU A 68 18.71 -5.41 -16.90
CA GLU A 68 17.53 -4.94 -17.63
C GLU A 68 16.21 -5.21 -16.89
N ARG A 69 16.21 -6.12 -15.91
CA ARG A 69 15.02 -6.49 -15.16
C ARG A 69 14.48 -5.31 -14.37
N PRO A 70 13.19 -4.96 -14.52
CA PRO A 70 12.57 -3.90 -13.72
C PRO A 70 12.74 -4.17 -12.22
N THR A 71 13.21 -3.18 -11.47
CA THR A 71 13.35 -3.28 -10.00
C THR A 71 11.99 -3.28 -9.30
N LEU A 72 11.02 -2.51 -9.83
CA LEU A 72 9.62 -2.55 -9.41
C LEU A 72 8.88 -3.57 -10.29
N ARG A 73 8.58 -4.74 -9.73
CA ARG A 73 7.96 -5.84 -10.46
C ARG A 73 6.84 -6.52 -9.66
N ARG A 74 5.94 -7.19 -10.38
CA ARG A 74 4.87 -7.99 -9.77
C ARG A 74 5.47 -9.09 -8.89
N VAL A 75 4.84 -9.33 -7.73
CA VAL A 75 5.12 -10.46 -6.85
C VAL A 75 3.82 -11.19 -6.56
N LEU A 76 3.91 -12.48 -6.21
CA LEU A 76 2.78 -13.28 -5.72
C LEU A 76 2.79 -13.20 -4.19
N ASN A 77 1.76 -12.55 -3.64
CA ASN A 77 1.61 -12.39 -2.20
C ASN A 77 0.89 -13.58 -1.59
N ALA A 78 1.61 -14.53 -1.04
CA ALA A 78 1.10 -15.66 -0.28
C ALA A 78 1.33 -15.53 1.23
N THR A 79 1.42 -14.31 1.75
CA THR A 79 1.61 -14.06 3.19
C THR A 79 0.31 -14.11 3.99
N GLY A 80 -0.85 -13.91 3.35
CA GLY A 80 -2.14 -13.72 4.03
C GLY A 80 -2.32 -12.32 4.61
N VAL A 81 -1.41 -11.37 4.35
CA VAL A 81 -1.57 -9.95 4.71
C VAL A 81 -2.19 -9.22 3.53
N ILE A 82 -3.47 -8.79 3.66
CA ILE A 82 -4.26 -8.24 2.55
C ILE A 82 -3.71 -6.89 2.10
N VAL A 83 -3.57 -5.92 3.03
CA VAL A 83 -2.99 -4.61 2.77
C VAL A 83 -1.53 -4.63 3.22
N HIS A 84 -0.68 -5.27 2.42
CA HIS A 84 0.72 -5.48 2.78
C HIS A 84 1.57 -4.25 2.42
N THR A 85 2.02 -3.51 3.42
CA THR A 85 2.75 -2.22 3.26
C THR A 85 3.95 -2.35 2.32
N ASN A 86 4.78 -3.38 2.50
CA ASN A 86 6.01 -3.57 1.72
C ASN A 86 5.77 -4.16 0.31
N LEU A 87 4.55 -4.65 0.03
CA LEU A 87 4.18 -5.22 -1.27
C LEU A 87 3.21 -4.32 -2.06
N GLY A 88 3.17 -3.02 -1.75
CA GLY A 88 2.41 -2.03 -2.51
C GLY A 88 0.97 -1.83 -2.01
N ARG A 89 0.60 -2.36 -0.83
CA ARG A 89 -0.72 -2.24 -0.21
C ARG A 89 -1.84 -2.90 -1.03
N ALA A 90 -2.92 -2.16 -1.32
CA ALA A 90 -4.09 -2.68 -2.04
C ALA A 90 -3.79 -2.92 -3.53
N PRO A 91 -4.02 -4.15 -4.05
CA PRO A 91 -4.04 -4.35 -5.50
C PRO A 91 -5.21 -3.61 -6.14
N LEU A 92 -4.99 -3.05 -7.32
CA LEU A 92 -6.02 -2.32 -8.05
C LEU A 92 -7.03 -3.27 -8.73
N PRO A 93 -8.33 -2.94 -8.75
CA PRO A 93 -9.31 -3.63 -9.58
C PRO A 93 -8.96 -3.49 -11.08
N ALA A 94 -9.43 -4.44 -11.90
CA ALA A 94 -9.14 -4.44 -13.34
C ALA A 94 -9.51 -3.11 -14.01
N ALA A 95 -10.72 -2.60 -13.75
CA ALA A 95 -11.19 -1.33 -14.27
C ALA A 95 -10.27 -0.14 -13.92
N ALA A 96 -9.65 -0.14 -12.73
CA ALA A 96 -8.72 0.91 -12.32
C ALA A 96 -7.38 0.80 -13.05
N ARG A 97 -6.86 -0.41 -13.25
CA ARG A 97 -5.63 -0.63 -14.04
C ARG A 97 -5.80 -0.19 -15.49
N GLU A 98 -6.93 -0.56 -16.09
CA GLU A 98 -7.28 -0.17 -17.46
C GLU A 98 -7.44 1.35 -17.60
N ALA A 99 -8.11 2.01 -16.66
CA ALA A 99 -8.28 3.45 -16.65
C ALA A 99 -6.94 4.20 -16.51
N ALA A 100 -6.04 3.72 -15.64
CA ALA A 100 -4.70 4.28 -15.52
C ALA A 100 -3.89 4.12 -16.81
N ALA A 101 -3.90 2.94 -17.41
CA ALA A 101 -3.22 2.67 -18.69
C ALA A 101 -3.76 3.57 -19.80
N ALA A 102 -5.09 3.68 -19.93
CA ALA A 102 -5.73 4.56 -20.93
C ALA A 102 -5.35 6.03 -20.73
N ALA A 103 -5.34 6.53 -19.47
CA ALA A 103 -4.91 7.90 -19.18
C ALA A 103 -3.42 8.13 -19.47
N GLY A 104 -2.59 7.07 -19.45
CA GLY A 104 -1.17 7.10 -19.79
C GLY A 104 -0.86 7.14 -21.27
N THR A 105 -1.76 6.63 -22.12
CA THR A 105 -1.50 6.43 -23.55
C THR A 105 -1.32 7.73 -24.33
N GLY A 106 -1.92 8.85 -23.88
CA GLY A 106 -1.84 10.11 -24.60
C GLY A 106 -2.25 11.33 -23.76
N TYR A 107 -2.68 12.37 -24.46
CA TYR A 107 -3.29 13.54 -23.83
C TYR A 107 -4.64 13.18 -23.21
N SER A 108 -5.04 13.89 -22.17
CA SER A 108 -6.30 13.67 -21.46
C SER A 108 -6.97 14.97 -21.08
N THR A 109 -8.26 14.91 -20.76
CA THR A 109 -9.08 16.05 -20.33
C THR A 109 -8.79 16.50 -18.89
N LEU A 110 -7.68 16.10 -18.32
CA LEU A 110 -7.35 16.29 -16.89
C LEU A 110 -7.77 17.64 -16.28
N GLU A 111 -7.44 18.73 -16.96
CA GLU A 111 -7.83 20.11 -16.58
C GLU A 111 -8.43 20.86 -17.79
N TYR A 112 -9.15 20.14 -18.66
CA TYR A 112 -9.81 20.74 -19.82
C TYR A 112 -11.28 20.31 -19.86
N ASP A 113 -12.16 21.30 -19.89
CA ASP A 113 -13.61 21.13 -20.00
C ASP A 113 -13.97 21.08 -21.49
N LEU A 114 -14.40 19.93 -21.98
CA LEU A 114 -14.72 19.71 -23.39
C LEU A 114 -15.97 20.48 -23.85
N GLU A 115 -16.96 20.65 -22.96
CA GLU A 115 -18.21 21.34 -23.30
C GLU A 115 -17.97 22.84 -23.42
N ARG A 116 -17.15 23.39 -22.53
CA ARG A 116 -16.85 24.83 -22.47
C ARG A 116 -15.67 25.21 -23.36
N GLY A 117 -14.89 24.26 -23.85
CA GLY A 117 -13.65 24.51 -24.58
C GLY A 117 -12.60 25.31 -23.80
N ALA A 118 -12.58 25.17 -22.49
CA ALA A 118 -11.80 26.00 -21.58
C ALA A 118 -11.12 25.18 -20.46
N ARG A 119 -10.27 25.84 -19.69
CA ARG A 119 -9.64 25.24 -18.53
C ARG A 119 -10.68 24.82 -17.48
N GLY A 120 -10.66 23.55 -17.09
CA GLY A 120 -11.43 22.96 -16.02
C GLY A 120 -10.58 22.66 -14.77
N SER A 121 -11.15 21.85 -13.89
CA SER A 121 -10.48 21.37 -12.66
C SER A 121 -10.38 19.85 -12.68
N ARG A 122 -9.19 19.30 -12.37
CA ARG A 122 -9.04 17.83 -12.21
C ARG A 122 -9.93 17.26 -11.11
N GLN A 123 -10.31 18.07 -10.13
CA GLN A 123 -11.20 17.65 -9.05
C GLN A 123 -12.62 17.36 -9.55
N ALA A 124 -13.04 17.95 -10.68
CA ALA A 124 -14.34 17.68 -11.26
C ALA A 124 -14.56 16.19 -11.59
N HIS A 125 -13.48 15.47 -11.94
CA HIS A 125 -13.56 14.04 -12.26
C HIS A 125 -13.93 13.14 -11.06
N VAL A 126 -13.62 13.56 -9.83
CA VAL A 126 -13.73 12.73 -8.62
C VAL A 126 -14.68 13.30 -7.57
N ALA A 127 -14.82 14.61 -7.50
CA ALA A 127 -15.55 15.28 -6.41
C ALA A 127 -17.03 14.86 -6.37
N GLN A 128 -17.70 14.75 -7.51
CA GLN A 128 -19.09 14.33 -7.57
C GLN A 128 -19.28 12.88 -7.06
N LEU A 129 -18.41 11.96 -7.46
CA LEU A 129 -18.45 10.56 -7.00
C LEU A 129 -18.23 10.47 -5.48
N LEU A 130 -17.25 11.19 -4.95
CA LEU A 130 -17.01 11.21 -3.51
C LEU A 130 -18.21 11.77 -2.73
N ARG A 131 -18.81 12.85 -3.20
CA ARG A 131 -20.03 13.41 -2.59
C ARG A 131 -21.20 12.40 -2.63
N GLU A 132 -21.42 11.76 -3.77
CA GLU A 132 -22.45 10.73 -3.96
C GLU A 132 -22.26 9.56 -2.98
N LEU A 133 -21.02 9.07 -2.87
CA LEU A 133 -20.70 7.88 -2.06
C LEU A 133 -20.66 8.18 -0.56
N THR A 134 -20.35 9.39 -0.14
CA THR A 134 -20.14 9.74 1.28
C THR A 134 -21.23 10.61 1.88
N GLY A 135 -22.05 11.28 1.05
CA GLY A 135 -23.03 12.26 1.49
C GLY A 135 -22.42 13.65 1.84
N ALA A 136 -21.11 13.84 1.58
CA ALA A 136 -20.44 15.11 1.86
C ALA A 136 -20.90 16.25 0.95
N GLU A 137 -20.83 17.49 1.45
CA GLU A 137 -21.16 18.69 0.67
C GLU A 137 -20.12 18.94 -0.42
N ALA A 138 -18.83 18.70 -0.13
CA ALA A 138 -17.72 18.89 -1.05
C ALA A 138 -16.64 17.82 -0.87
N ALA A 139 -15.75 17.70 -1.87
CA ALA A 139 -14.66 16.76 -1.86
C ALA A 139 -13.42 17.29 -2.60
N LEU A 140 -12.26 16.79 -2.19
CA LEU A 140 -10.95 17.06 -2.79
C LEU A 140 -10.09 15.76 -2.73
N ALA A 141 -9.37 15.45 -3.80
CA ALA A 141 -8.39 14.40 -3.82
C ALA A 141 -6.96 14.96 -3.94
N VAL A 142 -6.06 14.44 -3.11
CA VAL A 142 -4.63 14.76 -3.09
C VAL A 142 -3.81 13.47 -3.28
N ASN A 143 -2.48 13.56 -3.27
CA ASN A 143 -1.61 12.45 -3.66
C ASN A 143 -1.52 11.30 -2.63
N ASN A 144 -1.78 11.55 -1.34
CA ASN A 144 -1.82 10.50 -0.29
C ASN A 144 -2.53 10.99 0.99
N GLY A 145 -2.83 10.06 1.92
CA GLY A 145 -3.52 10.36 3.17
C GLY A 145 -2.77 11.35 4.08
N ALA A 146 -1.44 11.22 4.20
CA ALA A 146 -0.63 12.14 4.99
C ALA A 146 -0.75 13.58 4.50
N ALA A 147 -0.74 13.76 3.17
CA ALA A 147 -0.94 15.06 2.54
C ALA A 147 -2.35 15.61 2.77
N ALA A 148 -3.36 14.74 2.88
CA ALA A 148 -4.73 15.16 3.21
C ALA A 148 -4.81 15.74 4.62
N VAL A 149 -4.23 15.05 5.61
CA VAL A 149 -4.18 15.51 7.01
C VAL A 149 -3.38 16.82 7.15
N LEU A 150 -2.19 16.88 6.53
CA LEU A 150 -1.37 18.08 6.50
C LEU A 150 -2.13 19.30 5.93
N LEU A 151 -2.77 19.10 4.78
CA LEU A 151 -3.52 20.15 4.11
C LEU A 151 -4.76 20.57 4.91
N ALA A 152 -5.46 19.63 5.55
CA ALA A 152 -6.61 19.91 6.40
C ALA A 152 -6.20 20.78 7.61
N ALA A 153 -5.13 20.38 8.31
CA ALA A 153 -4.60 21.13 9.45
C ALA A 153 -4.11 22.52 9.05
N ALA A 154 -3.37 22.64 7.92
CA ALA A 154 -2.88 23.92 7.42
C ALA A 154 -4.01 24.87 7.00
N ALA A 155 -5.09 24.34 6.41
CA ALA A 155 -6.21 25.11 5.93
C ALA A 155 -7.18 25.57 7.03
N LEU A 156 -7.40 24.76 8.07
CA LEU A 156 -8.36 25.05 9.13
C LEU A 156 -7.72 25.73 10.35
N ALA A 157 -6.46 25.42 10.64
CA ALA A 157 -5.70 26.03 11.71
C ALA A 157 -4.57 26.92 11.15
N GLY A 158 -3.48 26.35 10.68
CA GLY A 158 -2.35 27.09 10.13
C GLY A 158 -1.53 27.84 11.19
N PRO A 159 -0.64 28.76 10.76
CA PRO A 159 0.25 29.49 11.68
C PRO A 159 -0.50 30.32 12.71
N GLY A 160 -0.04 30.24 13.98
CA GLY A 160 -0.58 31.00 15.10
C GLY A 160 -1.85 30.42 15.72
N ARG A 161 -2.40 29.33 15.16
CA ARG A 161 -3.55 28.61 15.70
C ARG A 161 -3.17 27.23 16.22
N GLU A 162 -4.09 26.62 16.93
CA GLU A 162 -3.90 25.36 17.65
C GLU A 162 -4.75 24.25 17.03
N VAL A 163 -4.18 23.04 17.00
CA VAL A 163 -4.89 21.79 16.73
C VAL A 163 -4.89 20.96 18.01
N VAL A 164 -6.09 20.71 18.56
CA VAL A 164 -6.27 19.93 19.77
C VAL A 164 -6.47 18.47 19.41
N VAL A 165 -5.72 17.56 20.05
CA VAL A 165 -5.74 16.12 19.77
C VAL A 165 -5.58 15.31 21.05
N SER A 166 -6.21 14.12 21.11
CA SER A 166 -6.00 13.17 22.20
C SER A 166 -4.57 12.62 22.21
N ARG A 167 -3.95 12.51 23.42
CA ARG A 167 -2.65 11.81 23.56
C ARG A 167 -2.70 10.36 23.11
N GLY A 168 -3.84 9.68 23.24
CA GLY A 168 -4.04 8.34 22.74
C GLY A 168 -4.06 8.23 21.21
N GLU A 169 -4.16 9.35 20.50
CA GLU A 169 -4.23 9.45 19.05
C GLU A 169 -2.95 10.03 18.41
N LEU A 170 -1.90 10.24 19.21
CA LEU A 170 -0.57 10.62 18.71
C LEU A 170 0.14 9.42 18.10
N VAL A 171 -0.39 8.95 16.98
CA VAL A 171 0.05 7.73 16.34
C VAL A 171 1.28 7.94 15.47
N GLU A 172 2.13 6.89 15.39
CA GLU A 172 3.13 6.72 14.33
C GLU A 172 2.66 5.61 13.40
N ILE A 173 2.53 5.92 12.11
CA ILE A 173 2.18 4.97 11.05
C ILE A 173 3.42 4.73 10.19
N GLY A 174 3.49 3.58 9.50
CA GLY A 174 4.66 3.11 8.76
C GLY A 174 5.41 4.18 7.97
N GLY A 175 6.75 4.13 8.02
CA GLY A 175 7.63 5.10 7.37
C GLY A 175 7.85 6.39 8.16
N SER A 176 7.70 6.36 9.49
CA SER A 176 7.92 7.50 10.40
C SER A 176 6.91 8.64 10.22
N PHE A 177 5.70 8.34 9.70
CA PHE A 177 4.61 9.31 9.71
C PHE A 177 4.07 9.43 11.14
N ARG A 178 4.26 10.60 11.75
CA ARG A 178 3.80 10.92 13.10
C ARG A 178 2.83 12.10 13.05
N ILE A 179 1.71 11.97 13.73
CA ILE A 179 0.71 13.05 13.82
C ILE A 179 1.32 14.35 14.35
N PRO A 180 2.14 14.35 15.44
CA PRO A 180 2.79 15.59 15.90
C PRO A 180 3.64 16.28 14.83
N ASP A 181 4.42 15.52 14.08
CA ASP A 181 5.31 16.08 13.06
C ASP A 181 4.49 16.68 11.90
N VAL A 182 3.39 16.03 11.51
CA VAL A 182 2.49 16.52 10.44
C VAL A 182 1.81 17.82 10.87
N ILE A 183 1.33 17.90 12.12
CA ILE A 183 0.71 19.12 12.64
C ILE A 183 1.75 20.23 12.73
N ALA A 184 2.96 19.98 13.19
CA ALA A 184 4.04 20.96 13.19
C ALA A 184 4.34 21.49 11.79
N GLN A 185 4.36 20.62 10.75
CA GLN A 185 4.56 21.03 9.34
C GLN A 185 3.41 21.85 8.77
N SER A 186 2.21 21.77 9.33
CA SER A 186 1.08 22.65 8.94
C SER A 186 1.25 24.09 9.41
N GLY A 187 2.24 24.36 10.27
CA GLY A 187 2.45 25.63 10.93
C GLY A 187 1.59 25.84 12.20
N SER A 188 0.72 24.87 12.52
CA SER A 188 -0.14 24.93 13.70
C SER A 188 0.61 24.46 14.95
N THR A 189 0.15 24.90 16.11
CA THR A 189 0.62 24.40 17.42
C THR A 189 -0.23 23.19 17.83
N LEU A 190 0.41 22.08 18.14
CA LEU A 190 -0.25 20.90 18.70
C LEU A 190 -0.61 21.13 20.15
N VAL A 191 -1.84 20.84 20.55
CA VAL A 191 -2.31 20.83 21.94
C VAL A 191 -2.83 19.44 22.29
N GLU A 192 -2.13 18.79 23.19
CA GLU A 192 -2.43 17.42 23.60
C GLU A 192 -3.38 17.39 24.79
N VAL A 193 -4.43 16.56 24.74
CA VAL A 193 -5.43 16.43 25.80
C VAL A 193 -5.59 14.98 26.27
N GLY A 194 -6.13 14.82 27.47
CA GLY A 194 -6.35 13.50 28.07
C GLY A 194 -5.07 12.77 28.41
N THR A 195 -5.12 11.44 28.40
CA THR A 195 -4.00 10.53 28.68
C THR A 195 -3.84 9.52 27.55
N THR A 196 -2.81 8.66 27.63
CA THR A 196 -2.51 7.65 26.59
C THR A 196 -3.70 6.72 26.31
N ASN A 197 -4.47 6.35 27.34
CA ASN A 197 -5.54 5.36 27.24
C ASN A 197 -6.93 5.93 27.51
N ARG A 198 -7.04 7.18 28.01
CA ARG A 198 -8.34 7.77 28.32
C ARG A 198 -8.37 9.24 27.99
N THR A 199 -9.30 9.62 27.14
CA THR A 199 -9.60 11.01 26.81
C THR A 199 -11.12 11.19 26.83
N ARG A 200 -11.57 12.22 27.49
CA ARG A 200 -13.00 12.57 27.67
C ARG A 200 -13.33 13.87 26.96
N VAL A 201 -14.61 14.10 26.75
CA VAL A 201 -15.10 15.36 26.15
C VAL A 201 -14.61 16.58 26.94
N GLY A 202 -14.65 16.54 28.30
CA GLY A 202 -14.16 17.61 29.16
C GLY A 202 -12.67 17.92 29.00
N ASP A 203 -11.84 16.98 28.56
CA ASP A 203 -10.42 17.24 28.27
C ASP A 203 -10.27 18.14 27.06
N TYR A 204 -11.10 17.95 26.03
CA TYR A 204 -11.16 18.83 24.86
C TYR A 204 -11.78 20.18 25.21
N GLU A 205 -12.91 20.21 25.95
CA GLU A 205 -13.57 21.45 26.38
C GLU A 205 -12.61 22.38 27.12
N GLY A 206 -11.82 21.81 28.05
CA GLY A 206 -10.83 22.58 28.82
C GLY A 206 -9.67 23.14 27.99
N ALA A 207 -9.42 22.63 26.81
CA ALA A 207 -8.34 23.06 25.91
C ALA A 207 -8.82 24.01 24.81
N ILE A 208 -10.13 24.11 24.57
CA ILE A 208 -10.70 25.01 23.56
C ILE A 208 -10.56 26.46 24.00
N GLY A 209 -9.96 27.31 23.17
CA GLY A 209 -9.75 28.73 23.38
C GLY A 209 -9.78 29.52 22.08
N GLU A 210 -9.48 30.81 22.16
CA GLU A 210 -9.50 31.74 21.01
C GLU A 210 -8.55 31.32 19.88
N ARG A 211 -7.46 30.62 20.22
CA ARG A 211 -6.49 30.12 19.23
C ARG A 211 -6.85 28.78 18.64
N THR A 212 -7.86 28.09 19.16
CA THR A 212 -8.25 26.78 18.61
C THR A 212 -8.70 26.91 17.15
N GLY A 213 -7.96 26.28 16.26
CA GLY A 213 -8.24 26.23 14.82
C GLY A 213 -9.05 25.03 14.41
N ALA A 214 -8.71 23.89 15.00
CA ALA A 214 -9.40 22.62 14.75
C ALA A 214 -9.24 21.65 15.92
N LEU A 215 -10.17 20.69 16.02
CA LEU A 215 -10.03 19.47 16.79
C LEU A 215 -9.62 18.37 15.81
N LEU A 216 -8.62 17.56 16.16
CA LEU A 216 -8.20 16.43 15.37
C LEU A 216 -8.56 15.13 16.09
N ARG A 217 -9.18 14.22 15.36
CA ARG A 217 -9.33 12.83 15.72
C ARG A 217 -8.53 11.99 14.72
N ALA A 218 -7.62 11.15 15.22
CA ALA A 218 -6.79 10.28 14.39
C ALA A 218 -7.01 8.82 14.77
N HIS A 219 -7.52 8.02 13.85
CA HIS A 219 -7.79 6.61 14.08
C HIS A 219 -6.50 5.81 14.27
N GLN A 220 -6.47 4.96 15.32
CA GLN A 220 -5.38 4.02 15.61
C GLN A 220 -5.39 2.86 14.60
N SER A 221 -4.95 3.13 13.38
CA SER A 221 -5.13 2.23 12.24
C SER A 221 -4.20 1.01 12.23
N ASN A 222 -3.05 1.07 12.91
CA ASN A 222 -2.00 0.03 12.88
C ASN A 222 -1.74 -0.64 14.24
N PHE A 223 -2.39 -0.20 15.30
CA PHE A 223 -2.39 -0.81 16.63
C PHE A 223 -3.74 -0.60 17.30
N ALA A 224 -3.97 -1.25 18.43
CA ALA A 224 -5.15 -1.00 19.25
C ALA A 224 -4.75 -0.94 20.72
N THR A 225 -5.33 -0.01 21.45
CA THR A 225 -5.23 0.05 22.90
C THR A 225 -6.34 -0.78 23.52
N VAL A 226 -6.00 -1.73 24.39
CA VAL A 226 -6.94 -2.66 25.01
C VAL A 226 -6.94 -2.50 26.53
N GLY A 227 -8.10 -2.66 27.18
CA GLY A 227 -8.28 -2.59 28.61
C GLY A 227 -9.11 -1.39 29.03
N PHE A 228 -8.63 -0.61 30.02
CA PHE A 228 -9.31 0.61 30.49
C PHE A 228 -9.10 1.76 29.50
N VAL A 229 -9.81 1.73 28.40
CA VAL A 229 -9.71 2.70 27.31
C VAL A 229 -10.99 3.54 27.24
N GLU A 230 -10.84 4.84 26.98
CA GLU A 230 -11.94 5.75 26.71
C GLU A 230 -11.49 6.74 25.62
N ALA A 231 -12.23 6.83 24.53
CA ALA A 231 -11.98 7.73 23.42
C ALA A 231 -13.23 8.58 23.15
N VAL A 232 -13.04 9.75 22.56
CA VAL A 232 -14.14 10.65 22.22
C VAL A 232 -14.62 10.37 20.80
N GLU A 233 -15.90 10.09 20.64
CA GLU A 233 -16.51 9.89 19.33
C GLU A 233 -16.62 11.20 18.55
N VAL A 234 -16.63 11.09 17.22
CA VAL A 234 -16.63 12.26 16.33
C VAL A 234 -17.83 13.18 16.55
N GLU A 235 -18.99 12.60 16.85
CA GLU A 235 -20.22 13.33 17.13
C GLU A 235 -20.07 14.26 18.35
N ALA A 236 -19.41 13.78 19.41
CA ALA A 236 -19.18 14.56 20.62
C ALA A 236 -18.15 15.68 20.37
N LEU A 237 -17.13 15.44 19.54
CA LEU A 237 -16.17 16.48 19.15
C LEU A 237 -16.84 17.59 18.34
N VAL A 238 -17.69 17.23 17.38
CA VAL A 238 -18.44 18.21 16.54
C VAL A 238 -19.33 19.09 17.40
N ALA A 239 -19.95 18.54 18.45
CA ALA A 239 -20.81 19.28 19.38
C ALA A 239 -20.06 20.37 20.18
N LEU A 240 -18.72 20.32 20.28
CA LEU A 240 -17.90 21.33 20.96
C LEU A 240 -17.74 22.64 20.19
N GLY A 241 -18.04 22.66 18.89
CA GLY A 241 -18.10 23.88 18.05
C GLY A 241 -16.91 24.12 17.11
N PRO A 242 -15.64 23.97 17.51
CA PRO A 242 -14.54 24.13 16.55
C PRO A 242 -14.61 23.11 15.41
N PRO A 243 -14.04 23.42 14.20
CA PRO A 243 -13.98 22.48 13.09
C PRO A 243 -13.28 21.16 13.49
N VAL A 244 -13.87 20.03 13.15
CA VAL A 244 -13.28 18.70 13.38
C VAL A 244 -12.63 18.18 12.11
N ILE A 245 -11.37 17.79 12.21
CA ILE A 245 -10.64 16.96 11.23
C ILE A 245 -10.72 15.53 11.74
N ASP A 246 -11.32 14.61 10.97
CA ASP A 246 -11.39 13.20 11.33
C ASP A 246 -10.54 12.39 10.36
N ASP A 247 -9.35 11.95 10.78
CA ASP A 247 -8.50 11.05 10.00
C ASP A 247 -8.90 9.60 10.27
N VAL A 248 -9.82 9.08 9.47
CA VAL A 248 -10.25 7.68 9.52
C VAL A 248 -9.23 6.73 8.87
N GLY A 249 -8.27 7.24 8.14
CA GLY A 249 -7.09 6.55 7.62
C GLY A 249 -7.36 5.44 6.60
N SER A 250 -8.20 4.46 6.92
CA SER A 250 -8.37 3.23 6.13
C SER A 250 -9.20 3.38 4.86
N GLY A 251 -10.12 4.35 4.82
CA GLY A 251 -10.99 4.56 3.66
C GLY A 251 -12.11 3.54 3.51
N ARG A 252 -12.67 3.04 4.62
CA ARG A 252 -13.84 2.17 4.59
C ARG A 252 -15.04 2.88 3.94
N MET A 253 -15.50 2.34 2.81
CA MET A 253 -16.70 2.78 2.06
C MET A 253 -17.81 1.73 2.08
N ASP A 254 -17.49 0.44 2.24
CA ASP A 254 -18.47 -0.64 2.34
C ASP A 254 -19.05 -0.72 3.76
N GLU A 255 -20.36 -0.61 3.86
CA GLU A 255 -21.08 -0.68 5.14
C GLU A 255 -21.65 -2.08 5.45
N GLY A 256 -21.65 -2.99 4.46
CA GLY A 256 -22.29 -4.29 4.58
C GLY A 256 -21.37 -5.45 4.93
N LEU A 257 -20.04 -5.29 4.80
CA LEU A 257 -19.09 -6.33 5.18
C LEU A 257 -18.94 -6.39 6.70
N ARG A 258 -19.32 -7.53 7.29
CA ARG A 258 -19.23 -7.75 8.75
C ARG A 258 -17.82 -7.64 9.27
N GLN A 259 -16.83 -8.06 8.49
CA GLN A 259 -15.42 -7.98 8.81
C GLN A 259 -14.95 -6.54 9.04
N LEU A 260 -15.64 -5.57 8.47
CA LEU A 260 -15.31 -4.15 8.61
C LEU A 260 -16.08 -3.45 9.75
N ALA A 261 -16.91 -4.13 10.52
CA ALA A 261 -17.78 -3.52 11.52
C ALA A 261 -17.03 -2.69 12.58
N GLY A 262 -15.79 -3.10 12.92
CA GLY A 262 -14.93 -2.38 13.89
C GLY A 262 -14.13 -1.21 13.32
N GLU A 263 -14.21 -0.95 12.02
CA GLU A 263 -13.45 0.12 11.37
C GLU A 263 -14.31 1.39 11.21
N PRO A 264 -13.79 2.59 11.47
CA PRO A 264 -14.55 3.82 11.28
C PRO A 264 -14.94 4.02 9.81
N SER A 265 -16.19 4.47 9.60
CA SER A 265 -16.76 4.70 8.28
C SER A 265 -16.62 6.18 7.90
N VAL A 266 -16.19 6.46 6.67
CA VAL A 266 -16.15 7.81 6.11
C VAL A 266 -17.54 8.46 6.14
N ARG A 267 -18.61 7.69 5.82
CA ARG A 267 -19.99 8.17 5.83
C ARG A 267 -20.44 8.59 7.21
N ARG A 268 -20.11 7.82 8.26
CA ARG A 268 -20.45 8.17 9.64
C ARG A 268 -19.85 9.50 10.06
N SER A 269 -18.56 9.70 9.78
CA SER A 269 -17.88 10.94 10.14
C SER A 269 -18.41 12.16 9.40
N VAL A 270 -18.78 11.98 8.12
CA VAL A 270 -19.47 13.03 7.34
C VAL A 270 -20.86 13.33 7.94
N ALA A 271 -21.64 12.31 8.24
CA ALA A 271 -22.99 12.45 8.81
C ALA A 271 -22.97 13.09 10.21
N ALA A 272 -21.89 12.86 10.98
CA ALA A 272 -21.66 13.49 12.28
C ALA A 272 -21.37 15.00 12.16
N GLY A 273 -21.03 15.49 10.97
CA GLY A 273 -20.75 16.91 10.72
C GLY A 273 -19.28 17.30 10.84
N ALA A 274 -18.34 16.32 10.73
CA ALA A 274 -16.92 16.62 10.66
C ALA A 274 -16.63 17.64 9.53
N ALA A 275 -15.80 18.65 9.82
CA ALA A 275 -15.47 19.67 8.84
C ALA A 275 -14.71 19.09 7.64
N ILE A 276 -13.72 18.22 7.92
CA ILE A 276 -12.98 17.44 6.92
C ILE A 276 -12.77 16.03 7.45
N VAL A 277 -13.16 15.03 6.66
CA VAL A 277 -12.79 13.61 6.88
C VAL A 277 -11.69 13.27 5.91
N CYS A 278 -10.56 12.76 6.43
CA CYS A 278 -9.41 12.34 5.66
C CYS A 278 -9.31 10.81 5.60
N CYS A 279 -8.96 10.24 4.43
CA CYS A 279 -8.62 8.83 4.32
C CYS A 279 -7.69 8.52 3.15
N SER A 280 -7.12 7.31 3.14
CA SER A 280 -6.24 6.83 2.08
C SER A 280 -7.00 6.02 1.03
N GLY A 281 -6.63 6.16 -0.25
CA GLY A 281 -7.24 5.40 -1.35
C GLY A 281 -6.71 3.97 -1.48
N ASP A 282 -5.49 3.71 -1.01
CA ASP A 282 -4.72 2.47 -1.23
C ASP A 282 -4.76 1.46 -0.08
N LYS A 283 -5.77 1.60 0.79
CA LYS A 283 -6.02 0.66 1.90
C LYS A 283 -7.36 -0.08 1.69
N LEU A 284 -8.32 0.02 2.62
CA LEU A 284 -9.61 -0.66 2.52
C LEU A 284 -10.47 -0.18 1.34
N LEU A 285 -10.30 1.07 0.90
CA LEU A 285 -10.95 1.54 -0.31
C LEU A 285 -10.54 0.71 -1.55
N GLY A 286 -9.32 0.12 -1.56
CA GLY A 286 -8.87 -0.76 -2.62
C GLY A 286 -8.55 -0.06 -3.94
N GLY A 287 -8.28 1.24 -3.88
CA GLY A 287 -7.87 2.08 -5.01
C GLY A 287 -6.37 2.36 -5.06
N PRO A 288 -5.95 3.34 -5.88
CA PRO A 288 -4.57 3.79 -5.94
C PRO A 288 -4.18 4.60 -4.71
N GLN A 289 -2.88 4.86 -4.55
CA GLN A 289 -2.41 5.85 -3.60
C GLN A 289 -3.08 7.20 -3.89
N ALA A 290 -3.86 7.66 -2.93
CA ALA A 290 -4.54 8.95 -2.93
C ALA A 290 -4.87 9.34 -1.49
N GLY A 291 -4.97 10.64 -1.22
CA GLY A 291 -5.59 11.20 -0.03
C GLY A 291 -6.96 11.76 -0.40
N LEU A 292 -8.00 11.30 0.27
CA LEU A 292 -9.34 11.79 0.08
C LEU A 292 -9.70 12.74 1.23
N MET A 293 -10.29 13.85 0.89
CA MET A 293 -10.81 14.85 1.81
C MET A 293 -12.26 15.10 1.44
N VAL A 294 -13.19 14.79 2.34
CA VAL A 294 -14.62 14.99 2.14
C VAL A 294 -15.21 15.68 3.36
N GLY A 295 -16.25 16.48 3.21
CA GLY A 295 -16.86 17.18 4.33
C GLY A 295 -17.60 18.44 3.91
N ARG A 296 -17.56 19.46 4.77
CA ARG A 296 -18.28 20.72 4.58
C ARG A 296 -17.70 21.52 3.42
N ALA A 297 -18.57 22.22 2.71
CA ALA A 297 -18.20 23.00 1.53
C ALA A 297 -17.19 24.12 1.83
N ASP A 298 -17.35 24.83 2.94
CA ASP A 298 -16.45 25.90 3.38
C ASP A 298 -15.04 25.38 3.71
N ALA A 299 -14.96 24.28 4.46
CA ALA A 299 -13.70 23.66 4.87
C ALA A 299 -12.92 23.07 3.66
N ILE A 300 -13.61 22.40 2.75
CA ILE A 300 -12.98 21.87 1.51
C ILE A 300 -12.58 23.02 0.57
N ALA A 301 -13.34 24.13 0.51
CA ALA A 301 -12.97 25.32 -0.25
C ALA A 301 -11.70 25.96 0.30
N ALA A 302 -11.56 26.08 1.64
CA ALA A 302 -10.35 26.56 2.29
C ALA A 302 -9.14 25.67 1.95
N ALA A 303 -9.28 24.33 2.07
CA ALA A 303 -8.23 23.38 1.69
C ALA A 303 -7.82 23.51 0.21
N ARG A 304 -8.78 23.65 -0.69
CA ARG A 304 -8.53 23.82 -2.14
C ARG A 304 -7.80 25.11 -2.47
N ALA A 305 -8.09 26.19 -1.75
CA ALA A 305 -7.46 27.49 -1.93
C ALA A 305 -6.05 27.59 -1.35
N HIS A 306 -5.70 26.70 -0.41
CA HIS A 306 -4.41 26.72 0.26
C HIS A 306 -3.25 26.37 -0.71
N PRO A 307 -2.10 27.09 -0.67
CA PRO A 307 -0.98 26.86 -1.59
C PRO A 307 -0.46 25.42 -1.59
N LEU A 308 -0.48 24.72 -0.46
CA LEU A 308 -0.10 23.30 -0.36
C LEU A 308 -0.96 22.38 -1.25
N ALA A 309 -2.21 22.74 -1.55
CA ALA A 309 -3.06 21.94 -2.44
C ALA A 309 -2.45 21.73 -3.83
N ARG A 310 -1.61 22.66 -4.28
CA ARG A 310 -0.86 22.51 -5.53
C ARG A 310 0.33 21.58 -5.37
N ALA A 311 1.04 21.64 -4.26
CA ALA A 311 2.22 20.78 -3.99
C ALA A 311 1.83 19.31 -3.83
N VAL A 312 0.67 19.05 -3.20
CA VAL A 312 0.17 17.68 -2.92
C VAL A 312 -0.87 17.19 -3.93
N ARG A 313 -0.86 17.74 -5.13
CA ARG A 313 -1.86 17.49 -6.17
C ARG A 313 -1.75 16.07 -6.72
N ILE A 314 -2.86 15.32 -6.76
CA ILE A 314 -2.94 13.99 -7.37
C ILE A 314 -2.58 14.04 -8.86
N ASP A 315 -1.84 13.04 -9.36
CA ASP A 315 -1.50 12.88 -10.77
C ASP A 315 -2.66 12.29 -11.60
N LYS A 316 -2.50 12.26 -12.95
CA LYS A 316 -3.55 11.79 -13.85
C LYS A 316 -3.80 10.29 -13.80
N LEU A 317 -2.76 9.49 -13.55
CA LEU A 317 -2.87 8.03 -13.54
C LEU A 317 -3.60 7.57 -12.28
N SER A 318 -3.16 8.07 -11.12
CA SER A 318 -3.82 7.83 -9.84
C SER A 318 -5.26 8.35 -9.84
N LEU A 319 -5.51 9.53 -10.43
CA LEU A 319 -6.86 10.07 -10.53
C LEU A 319 -7.79 9.18 -11.37
N ALA A 320 -7.33 8.70 -12.54
CA ALA A 320 -8.11 7.82 -13.39
C ALA A 320 -8.43 6.48 -12.71
N ALA A 321 -7.43 5.87 -12.06
CA ALA A 321 -7.61 4.65 -11.28
C ALA A 321 -8.58 4.85 -10.11
N LEU A 322 -8.46 5.98 -9.38
CA LEU A 322 -9.35 6.32 -8.28
C LEU A 322 -10.80 6.46 -8.74
N VAL A 323 -11.04 7.20 -9.82
CA VAL A 323 -12.39 7.38 -10.39
C VAL A 323 -13.00 6.03 -10.79
N ALA A 324 -12.22 5.16 -11.44
CA ALA A 324 -12.68 3.83 -11.82
C ALA A 324 -13.00 2.95 -10.60
N THR A 325 -12.17 2.99 -9.56
CA THR A 325 -12.43 2.28 -8.29
C THR A 325 -13.70 2.79 -7.61
N LEU A 326 -13.86 4.12 -7.48
CA LEU A 326 -15.04 4.71 -6.83
C LEU A 326 -16.34 4.39 -7.57
N ARG A 327 -16.31 4.27 -8.90
CA ARG A 327 -17.49 3.86 -9.69
C ARG A 327 -18.00 2.48 -9.32
N LEU A 328 -17.15 1.55 -8.91
CA LEU A 328 -17.56 0.22 -8.46
C LEU A 328 -18.41 0.29 -7.21
N TYR A 329 -18.16 1.23 -6.31
CA TYR A 329 -18.92 1.40 -5.07
C TYR A 329 -20.39 1.85 -5.26
N ARG A 330 -20.78 2.26 -6.45
CA ARG A 330 -22.20 2.50 -6.77
C ARG A 330 -23.03 1.24 -6.69
N GLU A 331 -22.40 0.08 -6.88
CA GLU A 331 -22.99 -1.24 -6.82
C GLU A 331 -22.24 -2.06 -5.74
N PRO A 332 -22.70 -2.08 -4.47
CA PRO A 332 -21.96 -2.72 -3.36
C PRO A 332 -21.53 -4.16 -3.63
N GLU A 333 -22.41 -4.98 -4.20
CA GLU A 333 -22.10 -6.38 -4.52
C GLU A 333 -21.02 -6.51 -5.61
N ARG A 334 -20.99 -5.57 -6.55
CA ARG A 334 -19.97 -5.49 -7.57
C ARG A 334 -18.62 -5.05 -6.96
N ALA A 335 -18.64 -4.06 -6.08
CA ALA A 335 -17.46 -3.61 -5.36
C ALA A 335 -16.81 -4.77 -4.59
N ARG A 336 -17.60 -5.58 -3.87
CA ARG A 336 -17.09 -6.74 -3.12
C ARG A 336 -16.46 -7.80 -4.00
N ARG A 337 -16.97 -8.02 -5.22
CA ARG A 337 -16.39 -8.98 -6.15
C ARG A 337 -15.18 -8.45 -6.89
N GLU A 338 -15.19 -7.19 -7.32
CA GLU A 338 -14.20 -6.64 -8.26
C GLU A 338 -13.06 -5.86 -7.58
N ILE A 339 -13.25 -5.37 -6.34
CA ILE A 339 -12.18 -4.73 -5.58
C ILE A 339 -11.43 -5.81 -4.81
N PRO A 340 -10.13 -6.07 -5.13
CA PRO A 340 -9.41 -7.22 -4.58
C PRO A 340 -9.38 -7.26 -3.05
N VAL A 341 -9.21 -6.11 -2.38
CA VAL A 341 -9.18 -6.04 -0.91
C VAL A 341 -10.52 -6.51 -0.32
N LEU A 342 -11.65 -6.10 -0.89
CA LEU A 342 -12.97 -6.51 -0.41
C LEU A 342 -13.22 -7.99 -0.71
N ALA A 343 -12.85 -8.47 -1.89
CA ALA A 343 -12.97 -9.88 -2.26
C ALA A 343 -12.10 -10.79 -1.37
N MET A 344 -10.91 -10.35 -0.97
CA MET A 344 -10.05 -11.09 -0.03
C MET A 344 -10.63 -11.15 1.38
N LEU A 345 -11.30 -10.07 1.83
CA LEU A 345 -11.99 -10.03 3.13
C LEU A 345 -13.21 -10.95 3.16
N ASP A 346 -13.93 -11.05 2.07
CA ASP A 346 -15.17 -11.84 1.90
C ASP A 346 -14.92 -13.22 1.25
N ALA A 347 -13.66 -13.67 1.21
CA ALA A 347 -13.28 -14.89 0.52
C ALA A 347 -13.95 -16.12 1.13
N ASP A 348 -14.58 -16.94 0.25
CA ASP A 348 -15.23 -18.21 0.61
C ASP A 348 -14.19 -19.22 1.14
N PRO A 349 -14.40 -19.80 2.34
CA PRO A 349 -13.50 -20.78 2.93
C PRO A 349 -13.26 -22.03 2.05
N ASP A 350 -14.25 -22.47 1.27
CA ASP A 350 -14.11 -23.64 0.41
C ASP A 350 -13.24 -23.34 -0.82
N VAL A 351 -13.34 -22.12 -1.36
CA VAL A 351 -12.43 -21.64 -2.41
C VAL A 351 -11.00 -21.56 -1.87
N LEU A 352 -10.81 -21.00 -0.67
CA LEU A 352 -9.50 -20.93 -0.04
C LEU A 352 -8.93 -22.32 0.20
N ARG A 353 -9.74 -23.27 0.65
CA ARG A 353 -9.31 -24.67 0.89
C ARG A 353 -8.88 -25.37 -0.40
N THR A 354 -9.57 -25.11 -1.49
CA THR A 354 -9.22 -25.63 -2.81
C THR A 354 -7.86 -25.06 -3.28
N ARG A 355 -7.65 -23.76 -3.14
CA ARG A 355 -6.38 -23.10 -3.46
C ARG A 355 -5.24 -23.60 -2.57
N ALA A 356 -5.49 -23.74 -1.25
CA ALA A 356 -4.49 -24.24 -0.30
C ALA A 356 -4.05 -25.67 -0.65
N ARG A 357 -4.97 -26.57 -1.05
CA ARG A 357 -4.63 -27.91 -1.51
C ARG A 357 -3.72 -27.89 -2.73
N ARG A 358 -4.05 -27.10 -3.75
CA ARG A 358 -3.21 -26.95 -4.95
C ARG A 358 -1.78 -26.52 -4.61
N LEU A 359 -1.64 -25.54 -3.71
CA LEU A 359 -0.33 -25.10 -3.24
C LEU A 359 0.38 -26.19 -2.43
N ALA A 360 -0.32 -26.88 -1.52
CA ALA A 360 0.25 -27.96 -0.74
C ALA A 360 0.75 -29.10 -1.63
N ASP A 361 -0.04 -29.53 -2.61
CA ASP A 361 0.33 -30.59 -3.56
C ASP A 361 1.56 -30.21 -4.39
N ALA A 362 1.62 -28.94 -4.87
CA ALA A 362 2.74 -28.45 -5.70
C ALA A 362 4.06 -28.35 -4.93
N PHE A 363 4.02 -28.07 -3.64
CA PHE A 363 5.21 -27.87 -2.81
C PHE A 363 5.47 -29.00 -1.80
N GLY A 364 4.75 -30.13 -1.90
CA GLY A 364 4.92 -31.27 -1.00
C GLY A 364 4.54 -30.98 0.45
N GLY A 365 3.52 -30.14 0.65
CA GLY A 365 3.05 -29.69 1.96
C GLY A 365 1.73 -30.33 2.40
N THR A 366 1.16 -29.78 3.45
CA THR A 366 -0.15 -30.14 4.00
C THR A 366 -1.02 -28.91 4.18
N VAL A 367 -2.35 -29.08 4.15
CA VAL A 367 -3.27 -28.00 4.46
C VAL A 367 -3.52 -27.94 5.97
N VAL A 368 -3.34 -26.76 6.55
CA VAL A 368 -3.64 -26.46 7.96
C VAL A 368 -4.44 -25.17 8.04
N ASP A 369 -5.14 -24.94 9.14
CA ASP A 369 -5.77 -23.64 9.38
C ASP A 369 -4.75 -22.70 10.05
N ALA A 370 -4.76 -21.43 9.61
CA ALA A 370 -3.92 -20.38 10.17
C ALA A 370 -4.58 -19.00 10.00
N THR A 371 -4.08 -18.04 10.77
CA THR A 371 -4.64 -16.69 10.83
C THR A 371 -4.00 -15.79 9.77
N ALA A 372 -4.81 -15.22 8.89
CA ALA A 372 -4.47 -14.10 8.01
C ALA A 372 -4.80 -12.76 8.70
N LYS A 373 -4.26 -11.67 8.19
CA LYS A 373 -4.47 -10.31 8.73
C LYS A 373 -4.84 -9.31 7.64
N VAL A 374 -5.57 -8.26 8.02
CA VAL A 374 -5.83 -7.16 7.08
C VAL A 374 -4.52 -6.45 6.74
N GLY A 375 -3.69 -6.16 7.72
CA GLY A 375 -2.37 -5.55 7.52
C GLY A 375 -2.30 -4.10 7.96
N GLY A 376 -1.31 -3.38 7.42
CA GLY A 376 -1.00 -2.04 7.88
C GLY A 376 -2.09 -1.02 7.56
N GLY A 377 -2.60 -0.37 8.61
CA GLY A 377 -3.49 0.77 8.46
C GLY A 377 -4.99 0.49 8.49
N ALA A 378 -5.41 -0.71 8.94
CA ALA A 378 -6.81 -1.03 9.20
C ALA A 378 -6.95 -2.30 10.05
N LEU A 379 -7.92 -2.31 10.97
CA LEU A 379 -8.37 -3.48 11.73
C LEU A 379 -7.24 -4.30 12.35
N PRO A 380 -6.39 -3.72 13.23
CA PRO A 380 -5.20 -4.39 13.73
C PRO A 380 -5.48 -5.64 14.57
N LEU A 381 -6.68 -5.77 15.13
CA LEU A 381 -7.10 -6.92 15.93
C LEU A 381 -7.94 -7.94 15.13
N LEU A 382 -8.27 -7.66 13.87
CA LEU A 382 -9.05 -8.61 13.08
C LEU A 382 -8.19 -9.77 12.64
N GLU A 383 -8.59 -10.95 13.06
CA GLU A 383 -8.03 -12.23 12.66
C GLU A 383 -8.96 -12.94 11.69
N LEU A 384 -8.40 -13.38 10.57
CA LEU A 384 -9.11 -14.04 9.49
C LEU A 384 -8.62 -15.48 9.38
N GLU A 385 -9.25 -16.36 10.15
CA GLU A 385 -8.95 -17.79 10.09
C GLU A 385 -9.20 -18.37 8.70
N GLY A 386 -8.38 -19.31 8.29
CA GLY A 386 -8.54 -20.00 7.03
C GLY A 386 -7.45 -21.01 6.67
N PRO A 387 -7.71 -21.83 5.65
CA PRO A 387 -6.78 -22.87 5.22
C PRO A 387 -5.57 -22.28 4.48
N VAL A 388 -4.37 -22.75 4.84
CA VAL A 388 -3.09 -22.40 4.21
C VAL A 388 -2.32 -23.67 3.86
N ALA A 389 -1.43 -23.59 2.86
CA ALA A 389 -0.46 -24.64 2.60
C ALA A 389 0.73 -24.48 3.55
N ARG A 390 1.01 -25.50 4.36
CA ARG A 390 2.15 -25.58 5.26
C ARG A 390 3.21 -26.50 4.66
N ILE A 391 4.37 -25.96 4.36
CA ILE A 391 5.51 -26.69 3.79
C ILE A 391 6.55 -26.86 4.89
N ALA A 392 6.70 -28.12 5.33
CA ALA A 392 7.75 -28.50 6.27
C ALA A 392 9.06 -28.67 5.52
N ASP A 393 10.05 -27.85 5.83
CA ASP A 393 11.38 -27.89 5.23
C ASP A 393 12.42 -27.73 6.35
N PRO A 394 13.53 -28.51 6.34
CA PRO A 394 14.59 -28.36 7.34
C PRO A 394 15.24 -26.98 7.36
N ALA A 395 15.13 -26.23 6.26
CA ALA A 395 15.65 -24.89 6.11
C ALA A 395 14.61 -23.93 5.46
N PRO A 396 13.51 -23.61 6.16
CA PRO A 396 12.39 -22.84 5.60
C PRO A 396 12.81 -21.47 5.07
N ASP A 397 13.84 -20.83 5.66
CA ASP A 397 14.41 -19.59 5.17
C ASP A 397 15.05 -19.72 3.78
N ARG A 398 15.75 -20.84 3.53
CA ARG A 398 16.35 -21.14 2.21
C ARG A 398 15.27 -21.41 1.17
N LEU A 399 14.22 -22.15 1.55
CA LEU A 399 13.07 -22.38 0.69
C LEU A 399 12.39 -21.03 0.35
N ALA A 400 12.11 -20.21 1.34
CA ALA A 400 11.54 -18.88 1.13
C ALA A 400 12.43 -18.00 0.24
N ALA A 401 13.76 -18.03 0.43
CA ALA A 401 14.71 -17.29 -0.42
C ALA A 401 14.66 -17.78 -1.87
N ARG A 402 14.62 -19.10 -2.10
CA ARG A 402 14.47 -19.69 -3.44
C ARG A 402 13.18 -19.27 -4.13
N LEU A 403 12.05 -19.25 -3.41
CA LEU A 403 10.77 -18.82 -3.96
C LEU A 403 10.75 -17.32 -4.29
N ARG A 404 11.42 -16.50 -3.49
CA ARG A 404 11.60 -15.06 -3.78
C ARG A 404 12.50 -14.80 -5.00
N ALA A 405 13.44 -15.66 -5.30
CA ALA A 405 14.32 -15.55 -6.46
C ALA A 405 13.62 -15.92 -7.78
N GLY A 406 12.45 -16.56 -7.75
CA GLY A 406 11.69 -16.94 -8.93
C GLY A 406 11.05 -15.74 -9.66
N ASP A 407 10.48 -16.00 -10.83
CA ASP A 407 9.78 -15.01 -11.65
C ASP A 407 8.36 -15.48 -12.01
N PRO A 408 7.33 -14.76 -11.56
CA PRO A 408 7.35 -13.68 -10.55
C PRO A 408 7.70 -14.19 -9.13
N PRO A 409 8.35 -13.40 -8.24
CA PRO A 409 8.66 -13.83 -6.87
C PRO A 409 7.42 -14.30 -6.10
N LEU A 410 7.52 -15.39 -5.34
CA LEU A 410 6.47 -15.87 -4.43
C LEU A 410 6.88 -15.58 -2.99
N ILE A 411 6.03 -14.84 -2.28
CA ILE A 411 6.30 -14.37 -0.91
C ILE A 411 5.33 -15.07 0.04
N GLY A 412 5.85 -15.99 0.86
CA GLY A 412 5.14 -16.60 1.98
C GLY A 412 5.59 -16.04 3.33
N ARG A 413 5.05 -16.61 4.42
CA ARG A 413 5.51 -16.31 5.79
C ARG A 413 6.06 -17.58 6.45
N ILE A 414 7.06 -17.39 7.32
CA ILE A 414 7.59 -18.50 8.14
C ILE A 414 6.92 -18.41 9.51
N ALA A 415 6.32 -19.52 9.94
CA ALA A 415 5.75 -19.69 11.26
C ALA A 415 5.95 -21.12 11.73
N ASP A 416 6.24 -21.31 13.01
CA ASP A 416 6.40 -22.63 13.66
C ASP A 416 7.37 -23.56 12.88
N GLY A 417 8.48 -23.00 12.39
CA GLY A 417 9.52 -23.74 11.68
C GLY A 417 9.11 -24.26 10.29
N ALA A 418 8.04 -23.72 9.70
CA ALA A 418 7.57 -24.09 8.36
C ALA A 418 7.27 -22.86 7.51
N LEU A 419 7.32 -23.01 6.19
CA LEU A 419 6.84 -21.99 5.28
C LEU A 419 5.33 -22.14 5.09
N LEU A 420 4.59 -21.06 5.30
CA LEU A 420 3.16 -20.97 5.04
C LEU A 420 2.92 -20.20 3.76
N LEU A 421 2.12 -20.77 2.86
CA LEU A 421 1.59 -20.10 1.67
C LEU A 421 0.08 -19.94 1.85
N ASP A 422 -0.34 -18.71 2.08
CA ASP A 422 -1.73 -18.37 2.33
C ASP A 422 -2.42 -18.01 1.01
N PRO A 423 -3.47 -18.74 0.61
CA PRO A 423 -4.15 -18.52 -0.67
C PRO A 423 -5.09 -17.31 -0.68
N ARG A 424 -5.38 -16.71 0.48
CA ARG A 424 -6.33 -15.59 0.60
C ARG A 424 -5.92 -14.39 -0.25
N THR A 425 -4.63 -14.14 -0.34
CA THR A 425 -4.04 -13.00 -1.06
C THR A 425 -3.59 -13.35 -2.48
N LEU A 426 -4.01 -14.51 -2.99
CA LEU A 426 -3.75 -14.98 -4.35
C LEU A 426 -5.06 -15.17 -5.12
N THR A 427 -5.08 -14.81 -6.39
CA THR A 427 -6.12 -15.19 -7.34
C THR A 427 -5.92 -16.64 -7.81
N ASP A 428 -6.90 -17.23 -8.51
CA ASP A 428 -6.75 -18.58 -9.08
C ASP A 428 -5.61 -18.64 -10.11
N GLU A 429 -5.47 -17.61 -10.94
CA GLU A 429 -4.34 -17.45 -11.88
C GLU A 429 -2.99 -17.40 -11.15
N GLU A 430 -2.92 -16.67 -10.04
CA GLU A 430 -1.69 -16.55 -9.24
C GLU A 430 -1.32 -17.84 -8.52
N VAL A 431 -2.32 -18.60 -8.05
CA VAL A 431 -2.10 -19.98 -7.53
C VAL A 431 -1.55 -20.88 -8.64
N GLU A 432 -2.11 -20.81 -9.84
CA GLU A 432 -1.61 -21.57 -10.98
C GLU A 432 -0.16 -21.21 -11.33
N LEU A 433 0.16 -19.91 -11.40
CA LEU A 433 1.53 -19.45 -11.60
C LEU A 433 2.49 -19.90 -10.50
N ALA A 434 2.05 -19.90 -9.25
CA ALA A 434 2.84 -20.41 -8.13
C ALA A 434 3.12 -21.91 -8.23
N CYS A 435 2.15 -22.71 -8.69
CA CYS A 435 2.27 -24.17 -8.81
C CYS A 435 3.11 -24.67 -10.00
N ARG A 436 3.42 -23.81 -10.97
CA ARG A 436 4.24 -24.18 -12.15
C ARG A 436 5.75 -24.15 -11.91
N ARG A 437 6.22 -23.98 -10.70
CA ARG A 437 7.63 -23.77 -10.29
C ARG A 437 8.37 -25.03 -9.97
#